data_d41aaafc2bd8446fe609340a3bae9891
#
_entry.id   d41aaafc2bd8446fe609340a3bae9891
#
_cell.length_a   1.000
_cell.length_b   1.000
_cell.length_c   1.000
_cell.angle_alpha   90.00
_cell.angle_beta   90.00
_cell.angle_gamma   90.00
#
_symmetry.space_group_name_H-M   'P 1'
#
loop_
_entity.id
_entity.type
_entity.pdbx_description
1 polymer ?
#
loop_
_entity_poly.entity_id
_entity_poly.type
_entity_poly.pdbx_seq_one_letter_code
_entity_poly.pdbx_strand_id
1 'polypeptide(L)'
;MEKIILFANSTLQNKERFHFFLKIFAYIKFFTYLRIVFKGRVRRTNNFYTNMNLEQIVKKMSESQWSLTNSKGFLARRWHCSEEDIAKAKEIVRGKIDRGEIYKQVLNYKKHGSKKTEEKKAPFLKVLIFDIETAPMKAYVWHRWKEIVSLDQTISEWFTICWSAKWLYADEVMSDCLTPEEILKEDDHRIVENLWKLFDEADIVVAHNACGFDVPKMNSRFLVNGLMPPSSYYTVDTLAIAKKTFGFSSNKLDALAGYFDIPHKLETNFELWKDCLEGNQLALNYMEQYNKRDVEILESVYLKLRPFIKGHPNISNLTEKECCCSCGSEAVEPIPNKFYYTSVSKFQLYRCKDCGAVVRGRKNLAEKVKFVSPCR
;
A
#
# COMPACT_ATOMS: atom_id res chain seq x y z
N MET A 1 1.94 -7.50 43.19
CA MET A 1 1.27 -6.23 43.57
C MET A 1 1.71 -5.74 44.93
N GLU A 2 1.74 -6.54 45.97
CA GLU A 2 2.17 -6.12 47.30
C GLU A 2 3.56 -5.49 47.40
N LYS A 3 4.58 -6.00 46.67
CA LYS A 3 5.94 -5.44 46.65
C LYS A 3 5.99 -4.05 45.96
N ILE A 4 5.10 -3.76 44.99
CA ILE A 4 5.04 -2.45 44.32
C ILE A 4 4.33 -1.42 45.23
N ILE A 5 3.33 -1.84 45.98
CA ILE A 5 2.63 -0.99 46.95
C ILE A 5 3.54 -0.63 48.12
N LEU A 6 4.35 -1.57 48.61
CA LEU A 6 5.36 -1.35 49.65
C LEU A 6 6.45 -0.36 49.23
N PHE A 7 6.91 -0.43 47.98
CA PHE A 7 7.90 0.51 47.43
C PHE A 7 7.35 1.94 47.31
N ALA A 8 6.09 2.10 46.87
CA ALA A 8 5.44 3.42 46.78
C ALA A 8 5.21 4.08 48.14
N ASN A 9 5.09 3.29 49.21
CA ASN A 9 4.88 3.79 50.54
C ASN A 9 6.14 4.29 51.25
N SER A 10 7.33 3.89 50.82
CA SER A 10 8.60 4.25 51.46
C SER A 10 9.40 5.38 50.83
N THR A 11 9.11 5.75 49.56
CA THR A 11 10.01 6.62 48.77
C THR A 11 9.40 7.86 48.13
N LEU A 12 8.06 8.03 48.07
CA LEU A 12 7.43 9.14 47.38
C LEU A 12 6.70 10.12 48.33
N GLN A 13 6.75 11.43 47.99
CA GLN A 13 6.00 12.48 48.71
C GLN A 13 4.51 12.43 48.37
N ASN A 14 3.62 12.94 49.23
CA ASN A 14 2.18 12.76 49.14
C ASN A 14 1.50 13.10 47.80
N LYS A 15 1.98 14.10 47.07
CA LYS A 15 1.46 14.46 45.74
C LYS A 15 1.86 13.45 44.65
N GLU A 16 3.06 12.93 44.72
CA GLU A 16 3.57 11.93 43.77
C GLU A 16 2.94 10.55 43.99
N ARG A 17 2.63 10.20 45.25
CA ARG A 17 1.87 8.98 45.59
C ARG A 17 0.49 9.00 44.94
N PHE A 18 -0.23 10.12 45.01
CA PHE A 18 -1.57 10.23 44.43
C PHE A 18 -1.54 10.07 42.91
N HIS A 19 -0.54 10.68 42.25
CA HIS A 19 -0.39 10.59 40.81
C HIS A 19 0.05 9.19 40.35
N PHE A 20 0.90 8.51 41.13
CA PHE A 20 1.31 7.13 40.88
C PHE A 20 0.14 6.14 41.03
N PHE A 21 -0.67 6.30 42.08
CA PHE A 21 -1.86 5.47 42.25
C PHE A 21 -2.93 5.70 41.20
N LEU A 22 -3.12 6.94 40.70
CA LEU A 22 -4.03 7.22 39.58
C LEU A 22 -3.57 6.52 38.28
N LYS A 23 -2.29 6.52 38.00
CA LYS A 23 -1.73 5.80 36.83
C LYS A 23 -1.90 4.29 36.95
N ILE A 24 -1.65 3.72 38.10
CA ILE A 24 -1.87 2.27 38.33
C ILE A 24 -3.36 1.93 38.24
N PHE A 25 -4.25 2.77 38.76
CA PHE A 25 -5.69 2.54 38.70
C PHE A 25 -6.23 2.63 37.26
N ALA A 26 -5.72 3.58 36.47
CA ALA A 26 -6.00 3.70 35.04
C ALA A 26 -5.50 2.45 34.27
N TYR A 27 -4.29 1.97 34.62
CA TYR A 27 -3.71 0.77 34.00
C TYR A 27 -4.51 -0.50 34.32
N ILE A 28 -4.93 -0.66 35.58
CA ILE A 28 -5.78 -1.79 36.01
C ILE A 28 -7.17 -1.72 35.36
N LYS A 29 -7.80 -0.53 35.28
CA LYS A 29 -9.07 -0.35 34.56
C LYS A 29 -8.93 -0.68 33.08
N PHE A 30 -7.83 -0.27 32.43
CA PHE A 30 -7.55 -0.57 31.04
C PHE A 30 -7.39 -2.07 30.78
N PHE A 31 -6.64 -2.79 31.64
CA PHE A 31 -6.49 -4.25 31.51
C PHE A 31 -7.77 -5.01 31.86
N THR A 32 -8.56 -4.50 32.81
CA THR A 32 -9.87 -5.10 33.15
C THR A 32 -10.85 -4.90 32.01
N TYR A 33 -10.86 -3.71 31.39
CA TYR A 33 -11.63 -3.41 30.19
C TYR A 33 -11.22 -4.29 29.01
N LEU A 34 -9.92 -4.41 28.70
CA LEU A 34 -9.41 -5.33 27.69
C LEU A 34 -9.83 -6.79 27.97
N ARG A 35 -9.76 -7.23 29.23
CA ARG A 35 -10.16 -8.59 29.61
C ARG A 35 -11.68 -8.83 29.44
N ILE A 36 -12.50 -7.79 29.67
CA ILE A 36 -13.95 -7.83 29.44
C ILE A 36 -14.25 -7.82 27.95
N VAL A 37 -13.58 -6.96 27.16
CA VAL A 37 -13.74 -6.87 25.71
C VAL A 37 -13.26 -8.16 25.02
N PHE A 38 -12.11 -8.71 25.42
CA PHE A 38 -11.63 -9.99 24.88
C PHE A 38 -12.51 -11.18 25.32
N LYS A 39 -12.98 -11.24 26.58
CA LYS A 39 -13.95 -12.26 27.01
C LYS A 39 -15.32 -12.08 26.34
N GLY A 40 -15.76 -10.85 26.11
CA GLY A 40 -17.00 -10.56 25.39
C GLY A 40 -16.91 -10.95 23.90
N ARG A 41 -15.75 -10.72 23.23
CA ARG A 41 -15.53 -11.17 21.85
C ARG A 41 -15.46 -12.70 21.72
N VAL A 42 -14.78 -13.38 22.64
CA VAL A 42 -14.71 -14.85 22.61
C VAL A 42 -16.07 -15.49 22.89
N ARG A 43 -16.95 -14.87 23.69
CA ARG A 43 -18.31 -15.40 23.92
C ARG A 43 -19.32 -15.05 22.82
N ARG A 44 -19.09 -13.99 21.98
CA ARG A 44 -19.97 -13.66 20.86
C ARG A 44 -19.65 -14.42 19.56
N THR A 45 -18.50 -15.10 19.46
CA THR A 45 -18.13 -15.89 18.27
C THR A 45 -18.67 -17.34 18.30
N ASN A 46 -19.35 -17.77 19.34
CA ASN A 46 -19.81 -19.16 19.45
C ASN A 46 -21.28 -19.42 19.09
N ASN A 47 -22.00 -18.48 18.45
CA ASN A 47 -23.41 -18.75 18.17
C ASN A 47 -23.96 -18.19 16.86
N PHE A 48 -23.20 -18.21 15.73
CA PHE A 48 -23.80 -18.00 14.39
C PHE A 48 -22.91 -18.56 13.25
N TYR A 49 -22.34 -19.74 13.41
CA TYR A 49 -21.81 -20.46 12.25
C TYR A 49 -22.77 -21.58 11.90
N THR A 50 -23.79 -21.26 11.12
CA THR A 50 -24.53 -22.28 10.39
C THR A 50 -23.57 -22.91 9.39
N ASN A 51 -23.34 -24.22 9.50
CA ASN A 51 -22.58 -24.98 8.52
C ASN A 51 -23.18 -24.71 7.13
N MET A 52 -22.36 -24.27 6.17
CA MET A 52 -22.85 -24.05 4.80
C MET A 52 -23.29 -25.39 4.20
N ASN A 53 -24.48 -25.42 3.62
CA ASN A 53 -24.95 -26.58 2.86
C ASN A 53 -24.34 -26.59 1.45
N LEU A 54 -24.45 -27.72 0.74
CA LEU A 54 -23.84 -27.91 -0.58
C LEU A 54 -24.30 -26.86 -1.61
N GLU A 55 -25.55 -26.45 -1.58
CA GLU A 55 -26.09 -25.44 -2.52
C GLU A 55 -25.45 -24.08 -2.29
N GLN A 56 -25.29 -23.65 -1.03
CA GLN A 56 -24.62 -22.40 -0.67
C GLN A 56 -23.14 -22.43 -1.06
N ILE A 57 -22.49 -23.58 -0.90
CA ILE A 57 -21.08 -23.77 -1.31
C ILE A 57 -20.96 -23.67 -2.84
N VAL A 58 -21.84 -24.33 -3.59
CA VAL A 58 -21.88 -24.29 -5.07
C VAL A 58 -22.12 -22.85 -5.55
N LYS A 59 -23.10 -22.13 -4.96
CA LYS A 59 -23.37 -20.74 -5.28
C LYS A 59 -22.13 -19.87 -5.09
N LYS A 60 -21.51 -19.94 -3.91
CA LYS A 60 -20.32 -19.17 -3.55
C LYS A 60 -19.11 -19.50 -4.43
N MET A 61 -18.93 -20.78 -4.83
CA MET A 61 -17.90 -21.18 -5.78
C MET A 61 -18.19 -20.71 -7.21
N SER A 62 -19.45 -20.62 -7.61
CA SER A 62 -19.85 -20.12 -8.92
C SER A 62 -19.59 -18.62 -9.07
N GLU A 63 -19.81 -17.87 -7.99
CA GLU A 63 -19.56 -16.43 -7.91
C GLU A 63 -18.05 -16.12 -7.84
N SER A 64 -17.26 -16.96 -7.17
CA SER A 64 -15.82 -16.78 -7.02
C SER A 64 -15.05 -18.06 -7.38
N GLN A 65 -14.70 -18.21 -8.65
CA GLN A 65 -14.01 -19.39 -9.19
C GLN A 65 -12.56 -19.55 -8.66
N TRP A 66 -12.00 -18.54 -7.98
CA TRP A 66 -10.76 -18.64 -7.19
C TRP A 66 -10.80 -19.85 -6.23
N SER A 67 -11.95 -20.15 -5.66
CA SER A 67 -12.13 -21.29 -4.75
C SER A 67 -11.89 -22.65 -5.41
N LEU A 68 -12.00 -22.76 -6.74
CA LEU A 68 -11.71 -24.00 -7.47
C LEU A 68 -10.24 -24.43 -7.41
N THR A 69 -9.31 -23.48 -7.25
CA THR A 69 -7.87 -23.71 -7.20
C THR A 69 -7.35 -23.99 -5.79
N ASN A 70 -8.09 -23.62 -4.75
CA ASN A 70 -7.67 -23.79 -3.36
C ASN A 70 -7.86 -25.23 -2.85
N SER A 71 -7.07 -25.61 -1.82
CA SER A 71 -7.19 -26.93 -1.22
C SER A 71 -8.52 -27.14 -0.53
N LYS A 72 -9.02 -28.40 -0.53
CA LYS A 72 -10.31 -28.75 0.10
C LYS A 72 -10.29 -28.42 1.59
N GLY A 73 -9.23 -28.78 2.31
CA GLY A 73 -9.11 -28.53 3.74
C GLY A 73 -9.04 -27.05 4.11
N PHE A 74 -8.45 -26.20 3.25
CA PHE A 74 -8.46 -24.75 3.48
C PHE A 74 -9.89 -24.18 3.36
N LEU A 75 -10.61 -24.53 2.31
CA LEU A 75 -11.99 -24.06 2.10
C LEU A 75 -12.97 -24.62 3.14
N ALA A 76 -12.81 -25.88 3.52
CA ALA A 76 -13.64 -26.52 4.55
C ALA A 76 -13.55 -25.77 5.88
N ARG A 77 -12.32 -25.44 6.33
CA ARG A 77 -12.12 -24.62 7.54
C ARG A 77 -12.66 -23.20 7.41
N ARG A 78 -12.46 -22.56 6.25
CA ARG A 78 -12.90 -21.18 6.00
C ARG A 78 -14.43 -21.05 5.91
N TRP A 79 -15.11 -22.04 5.39
CA TRP A 79 -16.56 -22.02 5.14
C TRP A 79 -17.35 -22.89 6.14
N HIS A 80 -16.67 -23.45 7.14
CA HIS A 80 -17.30 -24.29 8.16
C HIS A 80 -18.18 -25.40 7.57
N CYS A 81 -17.61 -26.19 6.66
CA CYS A 81 -18.30 -27.30 5.98
C CYS A 81 -17.35 -28.51 5.83
N SER A 82 -17.86 -29.64 5.33
CA SER A 82 -17.04 -30.84 5.13
C SER A 82 -16.14 -30.72 3.89
N GLU A 83 -14.98 -31.41 3.90
CA GLU A 83 -14.12 -31.51 2.70
C GLU A 83 -14.81 -32.26 1.55
N GLU A 84 -15.73 -33.15 1.87
CA GLU A 84 -16.55 -33.90 0.90
C GLU A 84 -17.50 -32.97 0.16
N ASP A 85 -18.18 -32.05 0.87
CA ASP A 85 -19.06 -31.05 0.27
C ASP A 85 -18.29 -30.08 -0.62
N ILE A 86 -17.09 -29.69 -0.21
CA ILE A 86 -16.18 -28.90 -1.05
C ILE A 86 -15.80 -29.67 -2.32
N ALA A 87 -15.53 -30.97 -2.23
CA ALA A 87 -15.18 -31.80 -3.39
C ALA A 87 -16.35 -31.88 -4.38
N LYS A 88 -17.55 -32.19 -3.90
CA LYS A 88 -18.77 -32.25 -4.70
C LYS A 88 -19.10 -30.90 -5.35
N ALA A 89 -19.01 -29.82 -4.59
CA ALA A 89 -19.25 -28.47 -5.11
C ALA A 89 -18.26 -28.09 -6.24
N LYS A 90 -16.97 -28.45 -6.11
CA LYS A 90 -15.97 -28.24 -7.18
C LYS A 90 -16.30 -28.98 -8.45
N GLU A 91 -16.78 -30.20 -8.33
CA GLU A 91 -17.18 -31.04 -9.49
C GLU A 91 -18.40 -30.43 -10.19
N ILE A 92 -19.44 -30.04 -9.42
CA ILE A 92 -20.66 -29.41 -9.95
C ILE A 92 -20.32 -28.11 -10.68
N VAL A 93 -19.49 -27.23 -10.09
CA VAL A 93 -19.16 -25.92 -10.69
C VAL A 93 -18.32 -26.11 -11.96
N ARG A 94 -17.35 -27.05 -11.96
CA ARG A 94 -16.59 -27.40 -13.18
C ARG A 94 -17.52 -27.90 -14.30
N GLY A 95 -18.42 -28.82 -13.98
CA GLY A 95 -19.42 -29.30 -14.95
C GLY A 95 -20.31 -28.20 -15.52
N LYS A 96 -20.70 -27.22 -14.69
CA LYS A 96 -21.45 -26.03 -15.15
C LYS A 96 -20.61 -25.12 -16.08
N ILE A 97 -19.34 -24.98 -15.82
CA ILE A 97 -18.41 -24.24 -16.69
C ILE A 97 -18.23 -24.96 -18.02
N ASP A 98 -18.03 -26.27 -17.99
CA ASP A 98 -17.81 -27.10 -19.19
C ASP A 98 -19.06 -27.12 -20.11
N ARG A 99 -20.27 -27.02 -19.54
CA ARG A 99 -21.53 -26.91 -20.30
C ARG A 99 -21.89 -25.48 -20.70
N GLY A 100 -21.05 -24.48 -20.34
CA GLY A 100 -21.31 -23.06 -20.64
C GLY A 100 -22.43 -22.41 -19.82
N GLU A 101 -22.89 -23.05 -18.75
CA GLU A 101 -23.91 -22.49 -17.84
C GLU A 101 -23.33 -21.36 -16.94
N ILE A 102 -22.02 -21.36 -16.73
CA ILE A 102 -21.29 -20.34 -15.99
C ILE A 102 -20.10 -19.92 -16.82
N TYR A 103 -19.90 -18.60 -16.96
CA TYR A 103 -18.74 -18.05 -17.67
C TYR A 103 -17.44 -18.44 -16.94
N LYS A 104 -16.48 -19.00 -17.69
CA LYS A 104 -15.17 -19.37 -17.17
C LYS A 104 -14.38 -18.09 -16.89
N GLN A 105 -14.17 -17.78 -15.62
CA GLN A 105 -13.26 -16.71 -15.23
C GLN A 105 -11.83 -17.15 -15.58
N VAL A 106 -11.15 -16.38 -16.41
CA VAL A 106 -9.74 -16.61 -16.74
C VAL A 106 -8.90 -16.16 -15.54
N LEU A 107 -8.75 -17.06 -14.58
CA LEU A 107 -7.79 -16.90 -13.51
C LEU A 107 -6.42 -17.16 -14.09
N ASN A 108 -5.69 -16.11 -14.47
CA ASN A 108 -4.30 -16.20 -14.91
C ASN A 108 -3.38 -16.50 -13.72
N TYR A 109 -3.58 -17.64 -13.07
CA TYR A 109 -2.64 -18.20 -12.12
C TYR A 109 -1.62 -19.03 -12.89
N LYS A 110 -0.42 -18.49 -13.13
CA LYS A 110 0.72 -19.28 -13.56
C LYS A 110 1.04 -20.30 -12.47
N LYS A 111 0.73 -21.61 -12.73
CA LYS A 111 1.24 -22.71 -11.92
C LYS A 111 2.77 -22.69 -11.97
N HIS A 112 3.43 -22.55 -10.84
CA HIS A 112 4.82 -22.94 -10.72
C HIS A 112 4.92 -24.47 -10.85
N GLY A 113 5.43 -24.93 -11.97
CA GLY A 113 5.71 -26.35 -12.18
C GLY A 113 6.22 -26.66 -13.59
N SER A 114 7.49 -27.06 -13.66
CA SER A 114 8.25 -27.69 -14.76
C SER A 114 8.73 -26.80 -15.93
N LYS A 115 10.05 -26.76 -16.03
CA LYS A 115 10.87 -26.17 -17.08
C LYS A 115 10.46 -26.67 -18.47
N LYS A 116 9.92 -25.78 -19.31
CA LYS A 116 10.15 -25.77 -20.74
C LYS A 116 10.86 -24.46 -21.05
N THR A 117 12.01 -24.56 -21.69
CA THR A 117 12.78 -23.45 -22.25
C THR A 117 11.95 -22.78 -23.33
N GLU A 118 11.08 -21.84 -22.93
CA GLU A 118 10.57 -20.79 -23.80
C GLU A 118 11.50 -19.60 -23.65
N GLU A 119 11.87 -18.96 -24.76
CA GLU A 119 12.62 -17.70 -24.76
C GLU A 119 11.95 -16.75 -23.76
N LYS A 120 12.64 -16.51 -22.64
CA LYS A 120 12.21 -15.56 -21.63
C LYS A 120 12.23 -14.16 -22.24
N LYS A 121 11.09 -13.65 -22.71
CA LYS A 121 10.92 -12.20 -22.78
C LYS A 121 11.23 -11.66 -21.38
N ALA A 122 12.26 -10.83 -21.30
CA ALA A 122 12.64 -10.18 -20.05
C ALA A 122 11.37 -9.58 -19.39
N PRO A 123 11.14 -9.79 -18.09
CA PRO A 123 9.97 -9.27 -17.43
C PRO A 123 9.94 -7.73 -17.64
N PHE A 124 8.84 -7.25 -18.18
CA PHE A 124 8.62 -5.82 -18.35
C PHE A 124 8.35 -5.25 -16.97
N LEU A 125 9.29 -4.51 -16.41
CA LEU A 125 9.17 -3.89 -15.10
C LEU A 125 7.96 -2.94 -15.08
N LYS A 126 7.02 -3.18 -14.16
CA LYS A 126 5.81 -2.37 -14.01
C LYS A 126 5.96 -1.39 -12.85
N VAL A 127 6.16 -0.12 -13.18
CA VAL A 127 6.21 0.99 -12.20
C VAL A 127 4.90 1.76 -12.27
N LEU A 128 4.11 1.71 -11.22
CA LEU A 128 2.84 2.41 -11.09
C LEU A 128 3.05 3.75 -10.40
N ILE A 129 2.74 4.84 -11.09
CA ILE A 129 2.62 6.19 -10.50
C ILE A 129 1.16 6.37 -10.15
N PHE A 130 0.82 6.70 -8.90
CA PHE A 130 -0.57 6.82 -8.50
C PHE A 130 -0.80 7.87 -7.43
N ASP A 131 -2.03 8.30 -7.29
CA ASP A 131 -2.51 9.24 -6.29
C ASP A 131 -3.99 8.95 -5.98
N ILE A 132 -4.44 9.26 -4.76
CA ILE A 132 -5.80 9.01 -4.30
C ILE A 132 -6.41 10.25 -3.66
N GLU A 133 -7.73 10.41 -3.84
CA GLU A 133 -8.52 11.40 -3.10
C GLU A 133 -9.51 10.71 -2.17
N THR A 134 -9.55 11.16 -0.93
CA THR A 134 -10.38 10.54 0.10
C THR A 134 -11.39 11.50 0.68
N ALA A 135 -12.56 10.97 1.04
CA ALA A 135 -13.54 11.68 1.83
C ALA A 135 -12.97 12.03 3.22
N PRO A 136 -13.28 13.20 3.78
CA PRO A 136 -13.04 13.46 5.19
C PRO A 136 -13.92 12.58 6.06
N MET A 137 -13.46 12.26 7.26
CA MET A 137 -14.29 11.68 8.34
C MET A 137 -15.41 12.64 8.73
N LYS A 138 -16.59 12.12 9.03
CA LYS A 138 -17.68 12.91 9.63
C LYS A 138 -17.78 12.61 11.12
N ALA A 139 -17.84 13.65 11.95
CA ALA A 139 -17.92 13.48 13.39
C ALA A 139 -18.65 14.65 14.07
N TYR A 140 -19.24 14.38 15.25
CA TYR A 140 -19.72 15.43 16.15
C TYR A 140 -18.56 15.98 16.95
N VAL A 141 -18.40 17.30 16.99
CA VAL A 141 -17.36 18.01 17.75
C VAL A 141 -17.98 19.14 18.58
N TRP A 142 -17.44 19.34 19.79
CA TRP A 142 -17.90 20.42 20.67
C TRP A 142 -17.21 21.76 20.35
N HIS A 143 -15.96 21.69 19.83
CA HIS A 143 -15.13 22.85 19.57
C HIS A 143 -14.43 22.76 18.21
N ARG A 144 -14.03 23.90 17.64
CA ARG A 144 -13.28 23.96 16.37
C ARG A 144 -11.79 23.66 16.52
N TRP A 145 -11.24 23.80 17.73
CA TRP A 145 -9.81 23.73 17.99
C TRP A 145 -9.51 22.73 19.11
N LYS A 146 -8.41 22.00 18.97
CA LYS A 146 -7.89 21.03 19.96
C LYS A 146 -8.88 19.92 20.32
N GLU A 147 -9.79 19.60 19.44
CA GLU A 147 -10.72 18.50 19.62
C GLU A 147 -10.02 17.17 19.31
N ILE A 148 -10.20 16.18 20.20
CA ILE A 148 -9.82 14.78 19.97
C ILE A 148 -11.12 14.02 19.79
N VAL A 149 -11.40 13.63 18.56
CA VAL A 149 -12.62 12.89 18.21
C VAL A 149 -12.51 11.46 18.71
N SER A 150 -13.46 11.03 19.54
CA SER A 150 -13.58 9.64 20.00
C SER A 150 -14.41 8.81 19.01
N LEU A 151 -14.31 7.47 19.13
CA LEU A 151 -15.03 6.56 18.21
C LEU A 151 -16.55 6.72 18.27
N ASP A 152 -17.10 7.06 19.44
CA ASP A 152 -18.53 7.30 19.65
C ASP A 152 -19.02 8.64 19.11
N GLN A 153 -18.12 9.58 18.83
CA GLN A 153 -18.43 10.85 18.15
C GLN A 153 -18.37 10.71 16.62
N THR A 154 -17.78 9.62 16.09
CA THR A 154 -17.67 9.40 14.65
C THR A 154 -19.02 9.01 14.05
N ILE A 155 -19.45 9.77 13.03
CA ILE A 155 -20.68 9.51 12.26
C ILE A 155 -20.37 8.53 11.13
N SER A 156 -19.33 8.83 10.33
CA SER A 156 -18.84 7.94 9.29
C SER A 156 -17.33 8.05 9.11
N GLU A 157 -16.72 6.94 8.75
CA GLU A 157 -15.29 6.84 8.43
C GLU A 157 -15.01 7.41 7.03
N TRP A 158 -13.75 7.70 6.78
CA TRP A 158 -13.29 8.10 5.46
C TRP A 158 -13.34 6.92 4.46
N PHE A 159 -13.55 7.22 3.18
CA PHE A 159 -13.51 6.28 2.07
C PHE A 159 -12.82 6.93 0.87
N THR A 160 -12.48 6.15 -0.17
CA THR A 160 -11.85 6.66 -1.38
C THR A 160 -12.90 7.27 -2.29
N ILE A 161 -12.72 8.53 -2.73
CA ILE A 161 -13.60 9.21 -3.70
C ILE A 161 -13.20 8.86 -5.12
N CYS A 162 -11.91 9.00 -5.43
CA CYS A 162 -11.33 8.62 -6.72
C CYS A 162 -9.86 8.28 -6.57
N TRP A 163 -9.32 7.65 -7.60
CA TRP A 163 -7.90 7.44 -7.78
C TRP A 163 -7.51 7.69 -9.24
N SER A 164 -6.26 8.05 -9.44
CA SER A 164 -5.62 8.07 -10.74
C SER A 164 -4.30 7.34 -10.69
N ALA A 165 -3.96 6.66 -11.77
CA ALA A 165 -2.74 5.89 -11.86
C ALA A 165 -2.21 5.87 -13.30
N LYS A 166 -0.90 5.72 -13.45
CA LYS A 166 -0.22 5.67 -14.73
C LYS A 166 0.95 4.71 -14.67
N TRP A 167 1.09 3.86 -15.65
CA TRP A 167 2.34 3.12 -15.82
C TRP A 167 3.44 4.08 -16.29
N LEU A 168 4.60 4.01 -15.66
CA LEU A 168 5.73 4.86 -16.01
C LEU A 168 6.00 4.81 -17.53
N TYR A 169 6.08 5.98 -18.15
CA TYR A 169 6.22 6.19 -19.60
C TYR A 169 5.00 5.81 -20.47
N ALA A 170 3.88 5.35 -19.92
CA ALA A 170 2.66 5.24 -20.70
C ALA A 170 2.08 6.63 -20.99
N ASP A 171 1.36 6.79 -22.10
CA ASP A 171 0.71 8.07 -22.42
C ASP A 171 -0.61 8.23 -21.66
N GLU A 172 -1.30 7.13 -21.37
CA GLU A 172 -2.61 7.12 -20.76
C GLU A 172 -2.53 7.17 -19.23
N VAL A 173 -3.33 8.05 -18.62
CA VAL A 173 -3.62 8.08 -17.20
C VAL A 173 -4.96 7.35 -16.95
N MET A 174 -4.87 6.23 -16.29
CA MET A 174 -6.04 5.47 -15.80
C MET A 174 -6.62 6.18 -14.59
N SER A 175 -7.93 6.13 -14.42
CA SER A 175 -8.61 6.68 -13.25
C SER A 175 -9.94 5.98 -13.02
N ASP A 176 -10.43 6.06 -11.81
CA ASP A 176 -11.76 5.63 -11.44
C ASP A 176 -12.29 6.54 -10.33
N CYS A 177 -13.52 6.97 -10.46
CA CYS A 177 -14.19 7.85 -9.52
C CYS A 177 -15.53 7.25 -9.11
N LEU A 178 -15.99 7.51 -7.90
CA LEU A 178 -17.31 7.07 -7.46
C LEU A 178 -18.41 7.80 -8.25
N THR A 179 -19.49 7.08 -8.51
CA THR A 179 -20.73 7.68 -9.02
C THR A 179 -21.45 8.43 -7.88
N PRO A 180 -22.39 9.34 -8.22
CA PRO A 180 -23.23 9.99 -7.21
C PRO A 180 -23.92 9.01 -6.24
N GLU A 181 -24.40 7.88 -6.76
CA GLU A 181 -25.08 6.85 -5.96
C GLU A 181 -24.12 6.14 -5.01
N GLU A 182 -22.89 5.86 -5.44
CA GLU A 182 -21.85 5.23 -4.61
C GLU A 182 -21.36 6.18 -3.52
N ILE A 183 -21.16 7.47 -3.83
CA ILE A 183 -20.81 8.52 -2.86
C ILE A 183 -21.87 8.61 -1.75
N LEU A 184 -23.15 8.67 -2.11
CA LEU A 184 -24.24 8.77 -1.13
C LEU A 184 -24.38 7.52 -0.25
N LYS A 185 -23.89 6.37 -0.74
CA LYS A 185 -23.83 5.11 0.03
C LYS A 185 -22.50 4.93 0.78
N GLU A 186 -21.52 5.81 0.55
CA GLU A 186 -20.15 5.71 1.07
C GLU A 186 -19.47 4.37 0.69
N ASP A 187 -19.81 3.83 -0.50
CA ASP A 187 -19.35 2.53 -0.99
C ASP A 187 -18.25 2.72 -2.06
N ASP A 188 -17.00 2.48 -1.69
CA ASP A 188 -15.86 2.59 -2.58
C ASP A 188 -15.35 1.23 -3.11
N HIS A 189 -16.09 0.13 -2.88
CA HIS A 189 -15.64 -1.22 -3.20
C HIS A 189 -15.18 -1.37 -4.66
N ARG A 190 -15.95 -0.87 -5.61
CA ARG A 190 -15.69 -0.99 -7.05
C ARG A 190 -14.36 -0.35 -7.45
N ILE A 191 -14.15 0.90 -7.06
CA ILE A 191 -12.94 1.63 -7.44
C ILE A 191 -11.71 1.11 -6.69
N VAL A 192 -11.86 0.69 -5.44
CA VAL A 192 -10.80 0.08 -4.63
C VAL A 192 -10.36 -1.28 -5.22
N GLU A 193 -11.29 -2.12 -5.68
CA GLU A 193 -10.97 -3.38 -6.37
C GLU A 193 -10.20 -3.12 -7.67
N ASN A 194 -10.56 -2.09 -8.43
CA ASN A 194 -9.88 -1.75 -9.67
C ASN A 194 -8.45 -1.26 -9.42
N LEU A 195 -8.22 -0.41 -8.41
CA LEU A 195 -6.88 0.01 -8.02
C LEU A 195 -6.05 -1.16 -7.45
N TRP A 196 -6.68 -2.06 -6.68
CA TRP A 196 -6.03 -3.26 -6.17
C TRP A 196 -5.42 -4.12 -7.29
N LYS A 197 -6.12 -4.26 -8.43
CA LYS A 197 -5.61 -5.00 -9.61
C LYS A 197 -4.32 -4.38 -10.14
N LEU A 198 -4.22 -3.05 -10.15
CA LEU A 198 -3.00 -2.35 -10.58
C LEU A 198 -1.85 -2.54 -9.58
N PHE A 199 -2.17 -2.54 -8.28
CA PHE A 199 -1.18 -2.84 -7.23
C PHE A 199 -0.67 -4.28 -7.30
N ASP A 200 -1.56 -5.25 -7.60
CA ASP A 200 -1.19 -6.67 -7.75
C ASP A 200 -0.27 -6.92 -8.95
N GLU A 201 -0.35 -6.06 -9.96
CA GLU A 201 0.50 -6.11 -11.14
C GLU A 201 1.81 -5.34 -11.00
N ALA A 202 1.90 -4.38 -10.08
CA ALA A 202 3.03 -3.47 -9.95
C ALA A 202 4.24 -4.15 -9.27
N ASP A 203 5.44 -3.89 -9.81
CA ASP A 203 6.71 -4.20 -9.14
C ASP A 203 7.15 -3.06 -8.22
N ILE A 204 6.83 -1.81 -8.62
CA ILE A 204 7.13 -0.60 -7.88
C ILE A 204 5.91 0.31 -7.91
N VAL A 205 5.52 0.85 -6.76
CA VAL A 205 4.51 1.91 -6.65
C VAL A 205 5.16 3.22 -6.22
N VAL A 206 4.76 4.31 -6.85
CA VAL A 206 5.31 5.66 -6.61
C VAL A 206 4.17 6.60 -6.27
N ALA A 207 4.24 7.29 -5.11
CA ALA A 207 3.31 8.35 -4.75
C ALA A 207 4.02 9.46 -3.97
N HIS A 208 3.34 10.60 -3.77
CA HIS A 208 3.87 11.72 -3.01
C HIS A 208 3.33 11.69 -1.58
N ASN A 209 4.11 11.28 -0.63
CA ASN A 209 3.77 10.87 0.74
C ASN A 209 3.22 9.42 0.80
N ALA A 210 3.66 8.58 -0.12
CA ALA A 210 3.23 7.20 -0.26
C ALA A 210 3.19 6.42 1.06
N CYS A 211 4.28 6.50 1.84
CA CYS A 211 4.41 5.77 3.10
C CYS A 211 3.55 6.35 4.24
N GLY A 212 3.25 7.66 4.19
CA GLY A 212 2.49 8.34 5.23
C GLY A 212 0.99 8.46 4.94
N PHE A 213 0.56 8.29 3.68
CA PHE A 213 -0.82 8.51 3.30
C PHE A 213 -1.34 7.43 2.34
N ASP A 214 -0.95 7.44 1.06
CA ASP A 214 -1.61 6.65 0.02
C ASP A 214 -1.57 5.15 0.28
N VAL A 215 -0.40 4.59 0.51
CA VAL A 215 -0.24 3.14 0.70
C VAL A 215 -0.94 2.63 1.97
N PRO A 216 -0.78 3.25 3.17
CA PRO A 216 -1.54 2.85 4.35
C PRO A 216 -3.05 2.98 4.17
N LYS A 217 -3.52 4.05 3.51
CA LYS A 217 -4.92 4.26 3.20
C LYS A 217 -5.46 3.14 2.30
N MET A 218 -4.80 2.85 1.20
CA MET A 218 -5.23 1.78 0.29
C MET A 218 -5.18 0.40 0.93
N ASN A 219 -4.15 0.08 1.72
CA ASN A 219 -4.09 -1.17 2.47
C ASN A 219 -5.28 -1.32 3.43
N SER A 220 -5.71 -0.22 4.08
CA SER A 220 -6.89 -0.22 4.94
C SER A 220 -8.16 -0.48 4.13
N ARG A 221 -8.31 0.18 2.96
CA ARG A 221 -9.49 -0.03 2.10
C ARG A 221 -9.50 -1.42 1.46
N PHE A 222 -8.38 -1.97 1.05
CA PHE A 222 -8.27 -3.36 0.58
C PHE A 222 -8.76 -4.33 1.66
N LEU A 223 -8.32 -4.16 2.90
CA LEU A 223 -8.71 -5.03 4.01
C LEU A 223 -10.21 -4.88 4.35
N VAL A 224 -10.73 -3.65 4.43
CA VAL A 224 -12.14 -3.37 4.74
C VAL A 224 -13.05 -3.93 3.67
N ASN A 225 -12.67 -3.81 2.40
CA ASN A 225 -13.39 -4.35 1.25
C ASN A 225 -13.19 -5.88 1.06
N GLY A 226 -12.50 -6.55 1.98
CA GLY A 226 -12.31 -8.01 1.95
C GLY A 226 -11.34 -8.51 0.88
N LEU A 227 -10.55 -7.63 0.29
CA LEU A 227 -9.52 -7.98 -0.69
C LEU A 227 -8.30 -8.58 0.02
N MET A 228 -7.64 -9.49 -0.65
CA MET A 228 -6.37 -10.07 -0.16
C MET A 228 -5.25 -9.04 -0.33
N PRO A 229 -4.12 -9.15 0.42
CA PRO A 229 -2.95 -8.35 0.12
C PRO A 229 -2.55 -8.52 -1.36
N PRO A 230 -2.23 -7.44 -2.07
CA PRO A 230 -1.69 -7.54 -3.42
C PRO A 230 -0.32 -8.24 -3.43
N SER A 231 0.19 -8.59 -4.60
CA SER A 231 1.56 -9.10 -4.78
C SER A 231 2.59 -8.14 -4.19
N SER A 232 3.77 -8.67 -3.84
CA SER A 232 4.84 -7.84 -3.24
C SER A 232 5.34 -6.81 -4.23
N TYR A 233 5.36 -5.55 -3.83
CA TYR A 233 5.90 -4.42 -4.57
C TYR A 233 6.83 -3.58 -3.71
N TYR A 234 7.67 -2.77 -4.35
CA TYR A 234 8.46 -1.74 -3.69
C TYR A 234 7.72 -0.41 -3.68
N THR A 235 7.88 0.37 -2.61
CA THR A 235 7.30 1.72 -2.50
C THR A 235 8.37 2.78 -2.65
N VAL A 236 8.12 3.78 -3.50
CA VAL A 236 8.94 4.98 -3.67
C VAL A 236 8.13 6.20 -3.22
N ASP A 237 8.52 6.81 -2.12
CA ASP A 237 7.88 8.01 -1.56
C ASP A 237 8.66 9.26 -1.95
N THR A 238 8.14 10.02 -2.92
CA THR A 238 8.81 11.21 -3.45
C THR A 238 8.91 12.35 -2.44
N LEU A 239 7.95 12.47 -1.49
CA LEU A 239 8.01 13.47 -0.41
C LEU A 239 9.12 13.15 0.59
N ALA A 240 9.21 11.89 1.03
CA ALA A 240 10.25 11.43 1.96
C ALA A 240 11.65 11.62 1.32
N ILE A 241 11.79 11.31 0.02
CA ILE A 241 13.02 11.51 -0.73
C ILE A 241 13.38 12.98 -0.83
N ALA A 242 12.42 13.86 -1.19
CA ALA A 242 12.64 15.29 -1.29
C ALA A 242 13.15 15.85 0.05
N LYS A 243 12.47 15.55 1.16
CA LYS A 243 12.87 15.97 2.51
C LYS A 243 14.25 15.46 2.93
N LYS A 244 14.59 14.21 2.59
CA LYS A 244 15.85 13.58 3.03
C LYS A 244 17.05 13.99 2.21
N THR A 245 16.85 14.26 0.91
CA THR A 245 17.97 14.38 -0.04
C THR A 245 18.27 15.82 -0.42
N PHE A 246 17.25 16.71 -0.38
CA PHE A 246 17.35 18.08 -0.89
C PHE A 246 16.97 19.10 0.19
N GLY A 247 17.42 20.34 0.00
CA GLY A 247 17.13 21.47 0.88
C GLY A 247 16.11 22.45 0.27
N PHE A 248 15.05 21.95 -0.35
CA PHE A 248 13.98 22.80 -0.90
C PHE A 248 13.25 23.54 0.21
N SER A 249 12.83 24.80 -0.03
CA SER A 249 12.04 25.58 0.92
C SER A 249 10.63 24.99 1.14
N SER A 250 10.10 24.26 0.17
CA SER A 250 8.86 23.47 0.28
C SER A 250 9.01 22.15 -0.47
N ASN A 251 8.50 21.09 0.13
CA ASN A 251 8.49 19.75 -0.47
C ASN A 251 7.09 19.33 -0.94
N LYS A 252 6.10 20.24 -0.98
CA LYS A 252 4.79 19.95 -1.57
C LYS A 252 4.95 19.66 -3.06
N LEU A 253 4.12 18.77 -3.62
CA LEU A 253 4.22 18.35 -5.03
C LEU A 253 4.19 19.55 -5.98
N ASP A 254 3.28 20.50 -5.77
CA ASP A 254 3.17 21.71 -6.57
C ASP A 254 4.40 22.62 -6.47
N ALA A 255 5.00 22.74 -5.27
CA ALA A 255 6.23 23.50 -5.10
C ALA A 255 7.40 22.86 -5.84
N LEU A 256 7.50 21.52 -5.80
CA LEU A 256 8.51 20.78 -6.57
C LEU A 256 8.29 20.94 -8.07
N ALA A 257 7.04 20.92 -8.53
CA ALA A 257 6.68 21.20 -9.91
C ALA A 257 7.22 22.58 -10.36
N GLY A 258 6.99 23.61 -9.52
CA GLY A 258 7.49 24.96 -9.79
C GLY A 258 9.01 25.07 -9.89
N TYR A 259 9.78 24.34 -9.03
CA TYR A 259 11.25 24.31 -9.13
C TYR A 259 11.77 23.63 -10.40
N PHE A 260 10.97 22.79 -11.03
CA PHE A 260 11.36 22.02 -12.23
C PHE A 260 10.70 22.51 -13.51
N ASP A 261 10.04 23.68 -13.49
CA ASP A 261 9.28 24.26 -14.61
C ASP A 261 8.21 23.30 -15.18
N ILE A 262 7.60 22.49 -14.30
CA ILE A 262 6.47 21.64 -14.61
C ILE A 262 5.20 22.44 -14.38
N PRO A 263 4.20 22.38 -15.27
CA PRO A 263 2.94 23.11 -15.10
C PRO A 263 2.23 22.73 -13.78
N HIS A 264 1.70 23.74 -13.07
CA HIS A 264 1.09 23.61 -11.76
C HIS A 264 -0.15 22.72 -11.72
N LYS A 265 -0.54 22.36 -10.50
CA LYS A 265 -1.80 21.69 -10.17
C LYS A 265 -3.01 22.52 -10.57
N LEU A 266 -4.17 21.86 -10.71
CA LEU A 266 -5.45 22.56 -10.75
C LEU A 266 -5.76 23.15 -9.37
N GLU A 267 -6.39 24.32 -9.33
CA GLU A 267 -6.79 24.96 -8.08
C GLU A 267 -7.97 24.21 -7.47
N THR A 268 -7.88 23.94 -6.16
CA THR A 268 -8.96 23.31 -5.38
C THR A 268 -9.12 23.99 -4.04
N ASN A 269 -10.32 23.87 -3.48
CA ASN A 269 -10.64 24.27 -2.12
C ASN A 269 -11.51 23.19 -1.47
N PHE A 270 -11.77 23.30 -0.18
CA PHE A 270 -12.55 22.30 0.56
C PHE A 270 -14.01 22.19 0.08
N GLU A 271 -14.54 23.20 -0.61
CA GLU A 271 -15.89 23.18 -1.17
C GLU A 271 -16.06 22.06 -2.20
N LEU A 272 -15.02 21.80 -3.02
CA LEU A 272 -15.04 20.69 -3.98
C LEU A 272 -15.32 19.34 -3.29
N TRP A 273 -14.71 19.08 -2.11
CA TRP A 273 -14.97 17.84 -1.34
C TRP A 273 -16.41 17.77 -0.85
N LYS A 274 -17.00 18.89 -0.40
CA LYS A 274 -18.40 18.92 0.02
C LYS A 274 -19.34 18.62 -1.13
N ASP A 275 -19.12 19.28 -2.28
CA ASP A 275 -19.94 19.06 -3.48
C ASP A 275 -19.83 17.60 -3.96
N CYS A 276 -18.65 16.99 -3.92
CA CYS A 276 -18.48 15.56 -4.20
C CYS A 276 -19.31 14.70 -3.25
N LEU A 277 -19.28 14.99 -1.94
CA LEU A 277 -19.99 14.23 -0.91
C LEU A 277 -21.52 14.39 -0.98
N GLU A 278 -22.00 15.44 -1.64
CA GLU A 278 -23.42 15.65 -1.97
C GLU A 278 -23.85 14.91 -3.25
N GLY A 279 -22.94 14.21 -3.91
CA GLY A 279 -23.21 13.48 -5.15
C GLY A 279 -23.27 14.37 -6.40
N ASN A 280 -22.63 15.55 -6.36
CA ASN A 280 -22.58 16.42 -7.53
C ASN A 280 -21.65 15.83 -8.61
N GLN A 281 -22.23 15.39 -9.72
CA GLN A 281 -21.49 14.78 -10.84
C GLN A 281 -20.42 15.69 -11.43
N LEU A 282 -20.66 17.01 -11.50
CA LEU A 282 -19.67 17.96 -12.05
C LEU A 282 -18.46 18.09 -11.10
N ALA A 283 -18.71 18.09 -9.79
CA ALA A 283 -17.65 18.10 -8.79
C ALA A 283 -16.80 16.81 -8.83
N LEU A 284 -17.45 15.65 -8.96
CA LEU A 284 -16.76 14.36 -9.11
C LEU A 284 -15.90 14.32 -10.37
N ASN A 285 -16.41 14.80 -11.51
CA ASN A 285 -15.65 14.90 -12.74
C ASN A 285 -14.44 15.84 -12.61
N TYR A 286 -14.61 16.96 -11.90
CA TYR A 286 -13.49 17.89 -11.65
C TYR A 286 -12.45 17.28 -10.70
N MET A 287 -12.88 16.60 -9.64
CA MET A 287 -12.01 15.87 -8.71
C MET A 287 -11.16 14.82 -9.45
N GLU A 288 -11.75 14.07 -10.38
CA GLU A 288 -11.04 13.11 -11.21
C GLU A 288 -9.99 13.79 -12.10
N GLN A 289 -10.30 14.92 -12.74
CA GLN A 289 -9.33 15.69 -13.54
C GLN A 289 -8.20 16.25 -12.67
N TYR A 290 -8.52 16.74 -11.48
CA TYR A 290 -7.54 17.20 -10.51
C TYR A 290 -6.57 16.08 -10.16
N ASN A 291 -7.08 14.89 -9.80
CA ASN A 291 -6.29 13.74 -9.40
C ASN A 291 -5.42 13.19 -10.58
N LYS A 292 -5.95 13.19 -11.82
CA LYS A 292 -5.16 12.85 -13.02
C LYS A 292 -3.98 13.79 -13.19
N ARG A 293 -4.21 15.09 -13.00
CA ARG A 293 -3.17 16.11 -13.12
C ARG A 293 -2.06 15.89 -12.09
N ASP A 294 -2.41 15.50 -10.86
CA ASP A 294 -1.43 15.21 -9.82
C ASP A 294 -0.53 14.03 -10.20
N VAL A 295 -1.05 12.99 -10.81
CA VAL A 295 -0.27 11.84 -11.30
C VAL A 295 0.70 12.24 -12.42
N GLU A 296 0.29 13.10 -13.37
CA GLU A 296 1.17 13.61 -14.44
C GLU A 296 2.34 14.43 -13.86
N ILE A 297 2.06 15.30 -12.90
CA ILE A 297 3.07 16.10 -12.20
C ILE A 297 3.99 15.17 -11.41
N LEU A 298 3.42 14.20 -10.70
CA LEU A 298 4.17 13.24 -9.89
C LEU A 298 5.16 12.42 -10.72
N GLU A 299 4.78 11.95 -11.92
CA GLU A 299 5.70 11.25 -12.83
C GLU A 299 6.90 12.15 -13.18
N SER A 300 6.60 13.38 -13.57
CA SER A 300 7.63 14.35 -13.97
C SER A 300 8.59 14.67 -12.81
N VAL A 301 8.05 14.90 -11.62
CA VAL A 301 8.83 15.13 -10.38
C VAL A 301 9.65 13.90 -10.03
N TYR A 302 9.05 12.71 -10.04
CA TYR A 302 9.76 11.45 -9.78
C TYR A 302 10.96 11.26 -10.71
N LEU A 303 10.79 11.49 -12.02
CA LEU A 303 11.88 11.37 -12.99
C LEU A 303 13.05 12.33 -12.71
N LYS A 304 12.77 13.56 -12.21
CA LYS A 304 13.82 14.51 -11.79
C LYS A 304 14.54 14.07 -10.51
N LEU A 305 13.83 13.51 -9.54
CA LEU A 305 14.39 13.07 -8.27
C LEU A 305 15.13 11.72 -8.38
N ARG A 306 14.67 10.83 -9.26
CA ARG A 306 15.12 9.43 -9.38
C ARG A 306 16.64 9.24 -9.42
N PRO A 307 17.44 10.02 -10.17
CA PRO A 307 18.89 9.85 -10.22
C PRO A 307 19.61 10.03 -8.89
N PHE A 308 18.98 10.72 -7.94
CA PHE A 308 19.52 11.03 -6.61
C PHE A 308 19.06 10.06 -5.52
N ILE A 309 18.15 9.13 -5.83
CA ILE A 309 17.56 8.21 -4.83
C ILE A 309 18.55 7.10 -4.49
N LYS A 310 19.17 7.17 -3.31
CA LYS A 310 20.14 6.16 -2.85
C LYS A 310 19.51 4.78 -2.56
N GLY A 311 18.25 4.72 -2.19
CA GLY A 311 17.51 3.50 -1.87
C GLY A 311 16.47 3.11 -2.92
N HIS A 312 16.63 3.55 -4.17
CA HIS A 312 15.74 3.16 -5.27
C HIS A 312 15.78 1.64 -5.46
N PRO A 313 14.62 0.98 -5.70
CA PRO A 313 14.59 -0.43 -6.06
C PRO A 313 15.53 -0.73 -7.23
N ASN A 314 16.31 -1.78 -7.11
CA ASN A 314 17.34 -2.08 -8.10
C ASN A 314 16.73 -2.69 -9.36
N ILE A 315 16.55 -1.88 -10.39
CA ILE A 315 15.95 -2.29 -11.67
C ILE A 315 16.77 -3.41 -12.34
N SER A 316 18.10 -3.37 -12.26
CA SER A 316 18.96 -4.42 -12.80
C SER A 316 18.66 -5.80 -12.17
N ASN A 317 18.35 -5.84 -10.85
CA ASN A 317 17.98 -7.10 -10.19
C ASN A 317 16.55 -7.54 -10.56
N LEU A 318 15.62 -6.60 -10.74
CA LEU A 318 14.23 -6.90 -11.08
C LEU A 318 14.09 -7.39 -12.53
N THR A 319 14.95 -6.90 -13.44
CA THR A 319 14.94 -7.25 -14.87
C THR A 319 15.94 -8.34 -15.24
N GLU A 320 16.82 -8.76 -14.32
CA GLU A 320 17.95 -9.69 -14.58
C GLU A 320 18.88 -9.24 -15.70
N LYS A 321 18.97 -7.89 -15.95
CA LYS A 321 19.82 -7.29 -16.99
C LYS A 321 20.97 -6.48 -16.40
N GLU A 322 22.10 -6.43 -17.10
CA GLU A 322 23.17 -5.49 -16.80
C GLU A 322 22.76 -4.07 -17.29
N CYS A 323 22.17 -3.29 -16.40
CA CYS A 323 21.68 -1.96 -16.71
C CYS A 323 21.81 -1.03 -15.49
N CYS A 324 21.50 0.22 -15.69
CA CYS A 324 21.41 1.21 -14.61
C CYS A 324 20.39 0.76 -13.56
N CYS A 325 20.80 0.63 -12.31
CA CYS A 325 19.93 0.20 -11.21
C CYS A 325 18.78 1.18 -10.89
N SER A 326 18.85 2.41 -11.43
CA SER A 326 17.86 3.46 -11.21
C SER A 326 16.82 3.55 -12.34
N CYS A 327 17.24 3.45 -13.61
CA CYS A 327 16.33 3.65 -14.75
C CYS A 327 16.24 2.49 -15.75
N GLY A 328 17.10 1.47 -15.59
CA GLY A 328 17.10 0.31 -16.47
C GLY A 328 17.84 0.51 -17.82
N SER A 329 18.47 1.66 -18.03
CA SER A 329 19.26 1.91 -19.25
C SER A 329 20.55 1.09 -19.29
N GLU A 330 20.90 0.55 -20.45
CA GLU A 330 22.16 -0.14 -20.70
C GLU A 330 23.32 0.84 -20.94
N ALA A 331 23.06 2.14 -21.20
CA ALA A 331 24.05 3.18 -21.46
C ALA A 331 24.74 3.64 -20.16
N VAL A 332 25.58 2.76 -19.59
CA VAL A 332 26.29 2.99 -18.32
C VAL A 332 27.80 2.93 -18.54
N GLU A 333 28.50 4.03 -18.24
CA GLU A 333 29.94 4.15 -18.47
C GLU A 333 30.73 4.30 -17.17
N PRO A 334 31.93 3.72 -17.05
CA PRO A 334 32.79 3.93 -15.89
C PRO A 334 33.24 5.38 -15.78
N ILE A 335 33.22 5.92 -14.57
CA ILE A 335 33.78 7.24 -14.29
C ILE A 335 35.29 7.06 -14.03
N PRO A 336 36.17 7.65 -14.86
CA PRO A 336 37.61 7.47 -14.73
C PRO A 336 38.11 7.91 -13.35
N ASN A 337 38.93 7.09 -12.69
CA ASN A 337 39.56 7.39 -11.41
C ASN A 337 38.59 7.76 -10.26
N LYS A 338 37.32 7.34 -10.34
CA LYS A 338 36.32 7.53 -9.28
C LYS A 338 35.81 6.19 -8.77
N PHE A 339 35.83 6.04 -7.45
CA PHE A 339 35.47 4.79 -6.79
C PHE A 339 34.54 5.06 -5.63
N TYR A 340 33.68 4.10 -5.32
CA TYR A 340 32.89 4.04 -4.11
C TYR A 340 33.65 3.18 -3.08
N TYR A 341 33.79 3.68 -1.86
CA TYR A 341 34.47 2.99 -0.79
C TYR A 341 33.51 2.62 0.34
N THR A 342 33.66 1.44 0.87
CA THR A 342 33.17 1.03 2.19
C THR A 342 34.37 0.84 3.11
N SER A 343 34.14 0.51 4.39
CA SER A 343 35.24 0.22 5.34
C SER A 343 36.20 -0.88 4.87
N VAL A 344 35.72 -1.80 4.04
CA VAL A 344 36.47 -3.02 3.62
C VAL A 344 36.52 -3.23 2.12
N SER A 345 35.92 -2.37 1.30
CA SER A 345 35.76 -2.64 -0.14
C SER A 345 35.88 -1.37 -0.97
N LYS A 346 36.32 -1.55 -2.23
CA LYS A 346 36.43 -0.51 -3.26
C LYS A 346 35.71 -0.97 -4.50
N PHE A 347 34.85 -0.11 -5.08
CA PHE A 347 34.05 -0.42 -6.26
C PHE A 347 34.20 0.65 -7.32
N GLN A 348 34.26 0.28 -8.60
CA GLN A 348 34.20 1.22 -9.69
C GLN A 348 32.88 1.97 -9.68
N LEU A 349 32.90 3.30 -9.84
CA LEU A 349 31.73 4.12 -10.08
C LEU A 349 31.46 4.23 -11.58
N TYR A 350 30.16 4.23 -11.90
CA TYR A 350 29.65 4.39 -13.26
C TYR A 350 28.62 5.51 -13.30
N ARG A 351 28.46 6.14 -14.46
CA ARG A 351 27.41 7.13 -14.73
C ARG A 351 26.49 6.60 -15.83
N CYS A 352 25.20 6.66 -15.58
CA CYS A 352 24.20 6.41 -16.60
C CYS A 352 24.09 7.64 -17.53
N LYS A 353 24.13 7.45 -18.83
CA LYS A 353 24.00 8.55 -19.80
C LYS A 353 22.56 9.06 -19.89
N ASP A 354 21.56 8.20 -19.71
CA ASP A 354 20.18 8.57 -19.90
C ASP A 354 19.60 9.31 -18.68
N CYS A 355 19.77 8.78 -17.47
CA CYS A 355 19.22 9.42 -16.29
C CYS A 355 20.22 10.23 -15.47
N GLY A 356 21.53 10.11 -15.74
CA GLY A 356 22.59 10.81 -15.01
C GLY A 356 22.96 10.18 -13.66
N ALA A 357 22.28 9.14 -13.20
CA ALA A 357 22.56 8.50 -11.93
C ALA A 357 23.99 7.97 -11.85
N VAL A 358 24.61 8.15 -10.67
CA VAL A 358 25.92 7.57 -10.37
C VAL A 358 25.69 6.26 -9.60
N VAL A 359 26.10 5.16 -10.21
CA VAL A 359 25.91 3.81 -9.67
C VAL A 359 27.27 3.16 -9.41
N ARG A 360 27.33 2.22 -8.45
CA ARG A 360 28.56 1.46 -8.19
C ARG A 360 28.50 0.08 -8.85
N GLY A 361 29.64 -0.38 -9.33
CA GLY A 361 29.82 -1.75 -9.79
C GLY A 361 29.67 -2.75 -8.63
N ARG A 362 29.44 -4.01 -8.99
CA ARG A 362 29.31 -5.12 -8.02
C ARG A 362 30.65 -5.73 -7.61
N LYS A 363 31.67 -5.66 -8.51
CA LYS A 363 32.98 -6.27 -8.29
C LYS A 363 33.78 -5.46 -7.27
N ASN A 364 34.20 -6.09 -6.18
CA ASN A 364 35.14 -5.50 -5.24
C ASN A 364 36.55 -5.43 -5.86
N LEU A 365 37.12 -4.22 -5.89
CA LEU A 365 38.46 -3.94 -6.43
C LEU A 365 39.51 -3.73 -5.32
N ALA A 366 39.10 -3.82 -4.04
CA ALA A 366 40.03 -3.67 -2.94
C ALA A 366 40.94 -4.88 -2.83
N GLU A 367 42.23 -4.64 -2.66
CA GLU A 367 43.15 -5.65 -2.18
C GLU A 367 42.88 -5.96 -0.71
N LYS A 368 43.23 -7.17 -0.26
CA LYS A 368 43.17 -7.52 1.16
C LYS A 368 44.12 -6.64 1.97
N VAL A 369 43.56 -5.75 2.77
CA VAL A 369 44.35 -4.90 3.68
C VAL A 369 44.40 -5.50 5.08
N LYS A 370 45.51 -5.29 5.78
CA LYS A 370 45.75 -5.86 7.12
C LYS A 370 44.85 -5.25 8.18
N PHE A 371 44.54 -3.95 8.06
CA PHE A 371 43.76 -3.19 9.03
C PHE A 371 42.53 -2.59 8.35
N VAL A 372 41.33 -2.75 8.94
CA VAL A 372 40.04 -2.36 8.34
C VAL A 372 39.26 -1.34 9.17
N SER A 373 39.54 -1.26 10.48
CA SER A 373 38.84 -0.36 11.40
C SER A 373 39.65 -0.15 12.67
N PRO A 374 39.63 1.06 13.27
CA PRO A 374 40.13 1.26 14.63
C PRO A 374 39.23 0.50 15.61
N CYS A 375 39.85 -0.17 16.58
CA CYS A 375 39.17 -0.79 17.73
C CYS A 375 39.17 0.19 18.88
N ARG A 376 38.00 0.55 19.39
CA ARG A 376 37.82 1.32 20.63
C ARG A 376 37.15 0.46 21.68
#